data_cd828fa2cb2f4198788377182790f638
#
_entry.id   cd828fa2cb2f4198788377182790f638
#
_cell.length_a   1.000
_cell.length_b   1.000
_cell.length_c   1.000
_cell.angle_alpha   90.00
_cell.angle_beta   90.00
_cell.angle_gamma   90.00
#
_symmetry.space_group_name_H-M   'P 1'
#
loop_
_entity.id
_entity.type
_entity.pdbx_description
1 polymer ?
#
loop_
_entity_poly.entity_id
_entity_poly.type
_entity_poly.pdbx_seq_one_letter_code
_entity_poly.pdbx_strand_id
1 'polypeptide(L)'
;RDLLRLLFVGFTPDPKDTEIIDGEYLVRNLIGINPDTGVIGVAENVREGQIMTFTVRHPILAREDLKQMLERLASLKDSQKPFKFGFYFNCCARGSSLYGYEGIDTAYITHALGEIPIIGFFGNSELAPLKGINRLFTYTGVLVLISE
;
A
#
# COMPACT_ATOMS: atom_id res chain seq x y z
N ARG A 1 -2.04 2.77 25.43
CA ARG A 1 -2.60 1.56 24.77
C ARG A 1 -3.05 1.83 23.33
N ASP A 2 -3.49 3.07 22.99
CA ASP A 2 -4.04 3.36 21.66
C ASP A 2 -2.97 3.53 20.56
N LEU A 3 -1.78 3.97 20.90
CA LEU A 3 -0.66 4.12 19.94
C LEU A 3 -0.22 2.79 19.33
N LEU A 4 -0.27 1.69 20.08
CA LEU A 4 0.10 0.37 19.57
C LEU A 4 -0.83 -0.16 18.47
N ARG A 5 -2.08 0.31 18.43
CA ARG A 5 -3.03 -0.04 17.36
C ARG A 5 -2.73 0.65 16.04
N LEU A 6 -1.93 1.71 16.06
CA LEU A 6 -1.50 2.44 14.88
C LEU A 6 -0.12 2.02 14.40
N LEU A 7 0.55 1.13 15.16
CA LEU A 7 1.89 0.65 14.86
C LEU A 7 1.81 -0.65 14.06
N PHE A 8 2.54 -0.69 12.97
CA PHE A 8 2.68 -1.84 12.09
C PHE A 8 4.15 -2.14 11.89
N VAL A 9 4.43 -3.24 11.23
CA VAL A 9 5.79 -3.63 10.86
C VAL A 9 5.87 -3.72 9.34
N GLY A 10 6.87 -3.06 8.77
CA GLY A 10 7.24 -3.21 7.36
C GLY A 10 8.40 -4.19 7.23
N PHE A 11 8.29 -5.14 6.32
CA PHE A 11 9.33 -6.13 6.03
C PHE A 11 9.83 -5.99 4.60
N THR A 12 11.12 -6.17 4.39
CA THR A 12 11.66 -6.35 3.05
C THR A 12 11.00 -7.56 2.38
N PRO A 13 10.66 -7.46 1.08
CA PRO A 13 9.99 -8.55 0.37
C PRO A 13 10.88 -9.78 0.16
N ASP A 14 12.21 -9.61 0.14
CA ASP A 14 13.19 -10.70 0.03
C ASP A 14 14.17 -10.63 1.21
N PRO A 15 14.51 -11.76 1.87
CA PRO A 15 15.56 -11.79 2.91
C PRO A 15 16.95 -11.35 2.44
N LYS A 16 17.19 -11.31 1.14
CA LYS A 16 18.44 -10.83 0.54
C LYS A 16 18.47 -9.31 0.35
N ASP A 17 17.36 -8.63 0.52
CA ASP A 17 17.33 -7.17 0.46
C ASP A 17 18.20 -6.62 1.61
N THR A 18 19.04 -5.65 1.31
CA THR A 18 19.99 -5.05 2.27
C THR A 18 19.47 -3.77 2.90
N GLU A 19 18.34 -3.25 2.41
CA GLU A 19 17.71 -2.02 2.90
C GLU A 19 16.20 -2.05 2.66
N ILE A 20 15.47 -1.23 3.40
CA ILE A 20 14.06 -0.95 3.12
C ILE A 20 13.99 0.25 2.18
N ILE A 21 13.42 0.01 1.00
CA ILE A 21 13.13 1.07 0.03
C ILE A 21 11.70 1.55 0.27
N ASP A 22 11.50 2.85 0.30
CA ASP A 22 10.18 3.44 0.52
C ASP A 22 9.20 3.02 -0.59
N GLY A 23 8.01 2.54 -0.17
CA GLY A 23 7.02 1.94 -1.06
C GLY A 23 7.30 0.49 -1.49
N GLU A 24 8.45 -0.10 -1.18
CA GLU A 24 8.83 -1.46 -1.56
C GLU A 24 8.94 -2.42 -0.37
N TYR A 25 8.01 -2.37 0.57
CA TYR A 25 7.96 -3.25 1.73
C TYR A 25 6.56 -3.81 1.98
N LEU A 26 6.49 -4.89 2.73
CA LEU A 26 5.25 -5.56 3.09
C LEU A 26 4.84 -5.17 4.51
N VAL A 27 3.69 -4.53 4.64
CA VAL A 27 3.16 -4.13 5.95
C VAL A 27 2.43 -5.30 6.61
N ARG A 28 2.65 -5.48 7.92
CA ARG A 28 1.99 -6.50 8.74
C ARG A 28 1.59 -5.96 10.10
N ASN A 29 0.56 -6.55 10.66
CA ASN A 29 0.10 -6.21 12.00
C ASN A 29 1.07 -6.70 13.08
N LEU A 30 1.21 -5.90 14.13
CA LEU A 30 1.64 -6.39 15.42
C LEU A 30 0.47 -7.15 16.07
N ILE A 31 0.69 -8.43 16.40
CA ILE A 31 -0.33 -9.28 17.04
C ILE A 31 -0.12 -9.44 18.53
N GLY A 32 1.04 -9.06 19.05
CA GLY A 32 1.31 -9.04 20.48
C GLY A 32 2.67 -8.48 20.82
N ILE A 33 2.80 -8.05 22.07
CA ILE A 33 4.06 -7.64 22.70
C ILE A 33 4.11 -8.24 24.08
N ASN A 34 5.21 -8.91 24.41
CA ASN A 34 5.49 -9.34 25.75
C ASN A 34 6.45 -8.33 26.40
N PRO A 35 5.97 -7.50 27.37
CA PRO A 35 6.80 -6.46 27.96
C PRO A 35 7.94 -6.99 28.83
N ASP A 36 7.80 -8.21 29.38
CA ASP A 36 8.80 -8.78 30.28
C ASP A 36 10.02 -9.33 29.51
N THR A 37 9.79 -9.83 28.31
CA THR A 37 10.85 -10.43 27.49
C THR A 37 11.26 -9.55 26.31
N GLY A 38 10.50 -8.49 26.01
CA GLY A 38 10.68 -7.65 24.82
C GLY A 38 10.30 -8.33 23.50
N VAL A 39 9.71 -9.53 23.55
CA VAL A 39 9.29 -10.26 22.34
C VAL A 39 8.08 -9.59 21.71
N ILE A 40 8.16 -9.38 20.41
CA ILE A 40 7.02 -8.91 19.59
C ILE A 40 6.53 -10.03 18.67
N GLY A 41 5.22 -10.20 18.60
CA GLY A 41 4.56 -11.08 17.64
C GLY A 41 4.07 -10.30 16.44
N VAL A 42 4.31 -10.80 15.24
CA VAL A 42 3.90 -10.19 13.97
C VAL A 42 3.12 -11.18 13.12
N ALA A 43 2.23 -10.67 12.28
CA ALA A 43 1.41 -11.50 11.37
C ALA A 43 2.18 -11.87 10.09
N GLU A 44 3.40 -12.40 10.26
CA GLU A 44 4.27 -12.83 9.16
C GLU A 44 5.19 -13.96 9.60
N ASN A 45 5.60 -14.78 8.64
CA ASN A 45 6.62 -15.80 8.81
C ASN A 45 8.01 -15.17 8.67
N VAL A 46 8.51 -14.63 9.77
CA VAL A 46 9.79 -13.90 9.80
C VAL A 46 10.96 -14.86 9.59
N ARG A 47 11.93 -14.44 8.78
CA ARG A 47 13.15 -15.19 8.50
C ARG A 47 14.37 -14.46 9.05
N GLU A 48 15.35 -15.20 9.52
CA GLU A 48 16.63 -14.64 9.91
C GLU A 48 17.29 -13.90 8.75
N GLY A 49 17.82 -12.72 9.04
CA GLY A 49 18.41 -11.81 8.04
C GLY A 49 17.42 -10.87 7.36
N GLN A 50 16.12 -11.08 7.51
CA GLN A 50 15.10 -10.20 6.96
C GLN A 50 15.08 -8.86 7.72
N ILE A 51 15.10 -7.76 6.96
CA ILE A 51 15.05 -6.42 7.54
C ILE A 51 13.60 -6.04 7.84
N MET A 52 13.40 -5.45 9.01
CA MET A 52 12.11 -4.90 9.40
C MET A 52 12.24 -3.45 9.88
N THR A 53 11.16 -2.71 9.75
CA THR A 53 10.99 -1.36 10.32
C THR A 53 9.61 -1.22 10.94
N PHE A 54 9.49 -0.32 11.91
CA PHE A 54 8.17 0.08 12.40
C PHE A 54 7.57 1.13 11.48
N THR A 55 6.29 0.96 11.17
CA THR A 55 5.53 1.88 10.34
C THR A 55 4.26 2.33 11.05
N VAL A 56 3.76 3.49 10.69
CA VAL A 56 2.49 4.01 11.19
C VAL A 56 1.56 4.33 10.03
N ARG A 57 0.28 4.09 10.24
CA ARG A 57 -0.76 4.48 9.30
C ARG A 57 -1.11 5.95 9.50
N HIS A 58 -0.78 6.80 8.54
CA HIS A 58 -0.98 8.24 8.64
C HIS A 58 -1.67 8.79 7.38
N PRO A 59 -2.80 9.51 7.49
CA PRO A 59 -3.60 9.92 6.34
C PRO A 59 -2.88 10.90 5.40
N ILE A 60 -2.02 11.75 5.93
CA ILE A 60 -1.25 12.70 5.10
C ILE A 60 -0.19 11.95 4.28
N LEU A 61 0.58 11.07 4.93
CA LEU A 61 1.61 10.28 4.24
C LEU A 61 1.00 9.33 3.20
N ALA A 62 -0.14 8.73 3.51
CA ALA A 62 -0.84 7.85 2.56
C ALA A 62 -1.35 8.61 1.32
N ARG A 63 -1.74 9.89 1.45
CA ARG A 63 -2.10 10.74 0.32
C ARG A 63 -0.88 11.15 -0.49
N GLU A 64 0.21 11.48 0.17
CA GLU A 64 1.47 11.86 -0.49
C GLU A 64 2.03 10.69 -1.31
N ASP A 65 2.06 9.48 -0.74
CA ASP A 65 2.48 8.26 -1.43
C ASP A 65 1.60 7.99 -2.67
N LEU A 66 0.27 8.06 -2.53
CA LEU A 66 -0.66 7.92 -3.65
C LEU A 66 -0.38 8.97 -4.74
N LYS A 67 -0.18 10.22 -4.36
CA LYS A 67 0.12 11.31 -5.29
C LYS A 67 1.41 11.05 -6.08
N GLN A 68 2.49 10.67 -5.40
CA GLN A 68 3.76 10.34 -6.04
C GLN A 68 3.64 9.15 -7.02
N MET A 69 2.88 8.13 -6.65
CA MET A 69 2.60 7.00 -7.53
C MET A 69 1.83 7.46 -8.78
N LEU A 70 0.80 8.30 -8.61
CA LEU A 70 0.00 8.83 -9.71
C LEU A 70 0.81 9.77 -10.63
N GLU A 71 1.70 10.59 -10.09
CA GLU A 71 2.62 11.43 -10.87
C GLU A 71 3.55 10.57 -11.74
N ARG A 72 4.08 9.48 -11.19
CA ARG A 72 4.86 8.50 -11.97
C ARG A 72 4.03 7.88 -13.09
N LEU A 73 2.80 7.44 -12.81
CA LEU A 73 1.90 6.90 -13.82
C LEU A 73 1.53 7.92 -14.90
N ALA A 74 1.26 9.15 -14.51
CA ALA A 74 0.96 10.23 -15.46
C ALA A 74 2.14 10.53 -16.38
N SER A 75 3.38 10.42 -15.90
CA SER A 75 4.59 10.60 -16.72
C SER A 75 4.80 9.46 -17.73
N LEU A 76 4.23 8.28 -17.49
CA LEU A 76 4.27 7.15 -18.42
C LEU A 76 3.11 7.18 -19.44
N LYS A 77 2.19 8.12 -19.29
CA LYS A 77 1.04 8.24 -20.17
C LYS A 77 1.49 8.63 -21.58
N ASP A 78 1.35 7.69 -22.52
CA ASP A 78 1.54 7.96 -23.92
C ASP A 78 0.25 8.61 -24.50
N SER A 79 0.38 9.77 -25.13
CA SER A 79 -0.75 10.46 -25.77
C SER A 79 -1.36 9.65 -26.93
N GLN A 80 -0.59 8.75 -27.54
CA GLN A 80 -1.05 7.84 -28.58
C GLN A 80 -1.73 6.57 -28.03
N LYS A 81 -1.50 6.26 -26.74
CA LYS A 81 -2.08 5.10 -26.05
C LYS A 81 -2.74 5.51 -24.72
N PRO A 82 -3.83 6.27 -24.79
CA PRO A 82 -4.49 6.76 -23.59
C PRO A 82 -5.04 5.59 -22.77
N PHE A 83 -5.10 5.76 -21.46
CA PHE A 83 -5.79 4.82 -20.60
C PHE A 83 -7.28 4.80 -20.94
N LYS A 84 -7.85 3.61 -21.13
CA LYS A 84 -9.24 3.40 -21.50
C LYS A 84 -10.13 3.19 -20.29
N PHE A 85 -9.67 2.41 -19.34
CA PHE A 85 -10.35 2.14 -18.08
C PHE A 85 -9.35 1.58 -17.05
N GLY A 86 -9.78 1.48 -15.80
CA GLY A 86 -8.98 0.94 -14.72
C GLY A 86 -9.76 0.07 -13.74
N PHE A 87 -9.01 -0.74 -13.00
CA PHE A 87 -9.50 -1.43 -11.81
C PHE A 87 -8.76 -0.87 -10.60
N TYR A 88 -9.50 -0.62 -9.52
CA TYR A 88 -8.90 -0.18 -8.26
C TYR A 88 -9.33 -1.10 -7.12
N PHE A 89 -8.44 -1.98 -6.74
CA PHE A 89 -8.59 -2.88 -5.58
C PHE A 89 -7.99 -2.20 -4.37
N ASN A 90 -8.82 -1.81 -3.42
CA ASN A 90 -8.40 -0.99 -2.30
C ASN A 90 -8.62 -1.70 -0.98
N CYS A 91 -7.72 -1.53 -0.03
CA CYS A 91 -7.90 -2.08 1.29
C CYS A 91 -9.05 -1.37 2.03
N CYS A 92 -9.91 -2.13 2.71
CA CYS A 92 -10.99 -1.56 3.56
C CYS A 92 -10.45 -0.71 4.72
N ALA A 93 -9.17 -0.80 5.03
CA ALA A 93 -8.49 0.08 5.96
C ALA A 93 -8.16 1.47 5.37
N ARG A 94 -8.31 1.69 4.06
CA ARG A 94 -8.25 3.00 3.42
C ARG A 94 -9.65 3.65 3.43
N GLY A 95 -9.90 4.66 2.68
CA GLY A 95 -11.20 5.35 2.67
C GLY A 95 -11.48 6.11 3.97
N SER A 96 -12.72 6.14 4.43
CA SER A 96 -13.15 6.94 5.58
C SER A 96 -12.45 6.57 6.88
N SER A 97 -12.07 5.31 7.06
CA SER A 97 -11.34 4.86 8.27
C SER A 97 -9.90 5.40 8.36
N LEU A 98 -9.31 5.82 7.25
CA LEU A 98 -7.98 6.43 7.20
C LEU A 98 -8.08 7.95 7.06
N TYR A 99 -8.92 8.42 6.15
CA TYR A 99 -8.94 9.83 5.72
C TYR A 99 -10.00 10.67 6.45
N GLY A 100 -10.95 10.03 7.12
CA GLY A 100 -12.14 10.69 7.70
C GLY A 100 -13.24 10.99 6.66
N TYR A 101 -12.98 10.78 5.36
CA TYR A 101 -13.88 11.02 4.25
C TYR A 101 -13.80 9.89 3.22
N GLU A 102 -14.90 9.70 2.49
CA GLU A 102 -14.96 8.77 1.36
C GLU A 102 -14.41 9.41 0.07
N GLY A 103 -14.04 8.58 -0.91
CA GLY A 103 -13.71 9.03 -2.26
C GLY A 103 -12.36 9.74 -2.42
N ILE A 104 -11.52 9.81 -1.39
CA ILE A 104 -10.24 10.51 -1.45
C ILE A 104 -9.33 9.90 -2.52
N ASP A 105 -9.11 8.58 -2.49
CA ASP A 105 -8.22 7.92 -3.45
C ASP A 105 -8.72 8.10 -4.89
N THR A 106 -10.03 7.91 -5.13
CA THR A 106 -10.61 8.09 -6.46
C THR A 106 -10.56 9.53 -6.96
N ALA A 107 -10.72 10.52 -6.07
CA ALA A 107 -10.55 11.92 -6.40
C ALA A 107 -9.12 12.25 -6.87
N TYR A 108 -8.10 11.71 -6.17
CA TYR A 108 -6.70 11.86 -6.58
C TYR A 108 -6.42 11.17 -7.92
N ILE A 109 -6.96 9.97 -8.14
CA ILE A 109 -6.81 9.23 -9.40
C ILE A 109 -7.43 10.03 -10.56
N THR A 110 -8.67 10.50 -10.41
CA THR A 110 -9.35 11.32 -11.43
C THR A 110 -8.61 12.62 -11.71
N HIS A 111 -8.12 13.28 -10.67
CA HIS A 111 -7.34 14.52 -10.84
C HIS A 111 -6.05 14.30 -11.63
N ALA A 112 -5.34 13.22 -11.38
CA ALA A 112 -4.04 12.95 -12.00
C ALA A 112 -4.15 12.36 -13.42
N LEU A 113 -5.12 11.47 -13.65
CA LEU A 113 -5.22 10.68 -14.90
C LEU A 113 -6.33 11.14 -15.82
N GLY A 114 -7.24 12.02 -15.36
CA GLY A 114 -8.44 12.43 -16.05
C GLY A 114 -9.64 11.51 -15.76
N GLU A 115 -10.77 11.82 -16.39
CA GLU A 115 -12.00 11.05 -16.22
C GLU A 115 -11.96 9.76 -17.05
N ILE A 116 -11.38 8.72 -16.45
CA ILE A 116 -11.40 7.36 -17.01
C ILE A 116 -12.36 6.50 -16.18
N PRO A 117 -13.12 5.57 -16.81
CA PRO A 117 -13.95 4.62 -16.06
C PRO A 117 -13.09 3.76 -15.13
N ILE A 118 -13.43 3.74 -13.85
CA ILE A 118 -12.75 2.91 -12.85
C ILE A 118 -13.79 2.08 -12.12
N ILE A 119 -13.54 0.79 -12.01
CA ILE A 119 -14.31 -0.14 -11.21
C ILE A 119 -13.40 -0.84 -10.21
N GLY A 120 -13.94 -1.22 -9.07
CA GLY A 120 -13.18 -1.95 -8.05
C GLY A 120 -14.00 -2.19 -6.81
N PHE A 121 -13.32 -2.62 -5.76
CA PHE A 121 -13.94 -2.88 -4.48
C PHE A 121 -12.93 -2.74 -3.35
N PHE A 122 -13.44 -2.67 -2.12
CA PHE A 122 -12.63 -2.73 -0.91
C PHE A 122 -12.46 -4.18 -0.48
N GLY A 123 -11.21 -4.62 -0.40
CA GLY A 123 -10.80 -5.94 0.10
C GLY A 123 -10.13 -5.86 1.46
N ASN A 124 -9.81 -7.02 2.02
CA ASN A 124 -9.06 -7.12 3.27
C ASN A 124 -7.55 -7.24 3.02
N SER A 125 -7.18 -7.61 1.80
CA SER A 125 -5.81 -7.70 1.31
C SER A 125 -5.81 -7.66 -0.21
N GLU A 126 -4.69 -7.27 -0.80
CA GLU A 126 -4.51 -7.12 -2.23
C GLU A 126 -3.34 -8.01 -2.71
N LEU A 127 -3.47 -8.56 -3.92
CA LEU A 127 -2.39 -9.28 -4.59
C LEU A 127 -1.85 -8.43 -5.73
N ALA A 128 -0.55 -8.15 -5.71
CA ALA A 128 0.10 -7.39 -6.75
C ALA A 128 1.58 -7.80 -6.90
N PRO A 129 2.19 -7.54 -8.06
CA PRO A 129 3.62 -7.77 -8.23
C PRO A 129 4.45 -6.74 -7.47
N LEU A 130 5.48 -7.22 -6.78
CA LEU A 130 6.56 -6.41 -6.23
C LEU A 130 7.88 -7.09 -6.60
N LYS A 131 8.79 -6.37 -7.26
CA LYS A 131 10.03 -6.91 -7.80
C LYS A 131 9.82 -8.19 -8.66
N GLY A 132 8.75 -8.18 -9.48
CA GLY A 132 8.41 -9.28 -10.39
C GLY A 132 7.77 -10.52 -9.75
N ILE A 133 7.49 -10.50 -8.45
CA ILE A 133 6.85 -11.60 -7.71
C ILE A 133 5.52 -11.11 -7.14
N ASN A 134 4.45 -11.90 -7.33
CA ASN A 134 3.16 -11.60 -6.70
C ASN A 134 3.27 -11.73 -5.17
N ARG A 135 2.88 -10.68 -4.48
CA ARG A 135 2.90 -10.58 -3.02
C ARG A 135 1.52 -10.25 -2.49
N LEU A 136 1.25 -10.69 -1.27
CA LEU A 136 0.08 -10.28 -0.52
C LEU A 136 0.39 -8.98 0.23
N PHE A 137 -0.38 -7.95 -0.09
CA PHE A 137 -0.32 -6.65 0.58
C PHE A 137 -1.48 -6.49 1.55
N THR A 138 -1.29 -5.66 2.54
CA THR A 138 -2.31 -5.16 3.45
C THR A 138 -2.15 -3.64 3.57
N TYR A 139 -3.24 -2.93 3.82
CA TYR A 139 -3.27 -1.47 3.99
C TYR A 139 -2.90 -0.67 2.74
N THR A 140 -2.98 -1.29 1.57
CA THR A 140 -2.61 -0.65 0.30
C THR A 140 -3.79 -0.51 -0.66
N GLY A 141 -3.53 0.05 -1.84
CA GLY A 141 -4.42 0.03 -2.98
C GLY A 141 -3.64 -0.39 -4.23
N VAL A 142 -4.25 -1.20 -5.08
CA VAL A 142 -3.70 -1.66 -6.35
C VAL A 142 -4.49 -1.08 -7.48
N LEU A 143 -3.88 -0.20 -8.26
CA LEU A 143 -4.47 0.41 -9.47
C LEU A 143 -3.93 -0.31 -10.70
N VAL A 144 -4.83 -0.86 -11.49
CA VAL A 144 -4.54 -1.48 -12.79
C VAL A 144 -5.15 -0.60 -13.87
N LEU A 145 -4.34 -0.14 -14.81
CA LEU A 145 -4.76 0.70 -15.91
C LEU A 145 -4.61 -0.06 -17.23
N ILE A 146 -5.63 0.03 -18.08
CA ILE A 146 -5.65 -0.61 -19.38
C ILE A 146 -5.51 0.48 -20.46
N SER A 147 -4.49 0.34 -21.31
CA SER A 147 -4.25 1.13 -22.51
C SER A 147 -4.34 0.24 -23.76
N GLU A 148 -4.41 0.83 -24.92
CA GLU A 148 -4.28 0.10 -26.21
C GLU A 148 -2.84 -0.34 -26.44
#